data_d0d7b02b260a4521f90eefd21b81c01b
#
_entry.id   d0d7b02b260a4521f90eefd21b81c01b
#
_cell.length_a   1.000
_cell.length_b   1.000
_cell.length_c   1.000
_cell.angle_alpha   90.00
_cell.angle_beta   90.00
_cell.angle_gamma   90.00
#
_symmetry.space_group_name_H-M   'P 1'
#
loop_
_entity.id
_entity.type
_entity.pdbx_description
1 polymer ?
#
loop_
_entity_poly.entity_id
_entity_poly.type
_entity_poly.pdbx_seq_one_letter_code
_entity_poly.pdbx_strand_id
1 'polypeptide(L)'
;MAGQIGLGTIHHLRLTVTDIERSRAFYTDLLGFEVAVEAPASDDPESDPSYPVLWGGVVMAKGNYLLGLRPVAKKGDHFDENRVGLDHLSFSVESRAALNEAIRMLDERGVPRGEVRELTSFGICVLPFRDPDNIQLELTSPL
;
A
#
# COMPACT_ATOMS: atom_id res chain seq x y z
N MET A 1 -38.07 3.74 6.77
CA MET A 1 -36.71 3.19 6.93
C MET A 1 -35.76 4.01 6.11
N ALA A 2 -34.65 4.39 6.69
CA ALA A 2 -33.59 5.03 5.91
C ALA A 2 -33.01 4.00 4.92
N GLY A 3 -32.94 4.36 3.64
CA GLY A 3 -32.29 3.52 2.63
C GLY A 3 -30.78 3.43 2.87
N GLN A 4 -30.18 2.33 2.43
CA GLN A 4 -28.73 2.16 2.46
C GLN A 4 -28.13 2.49 1.09
N ILE A 5 -26.93 3.02 1.08
CA ILE A 5 -26.16 3.18 -0.17
C ILE A 5 -25.73 1.78 -0.62
N GLY A 6 -26.09 1.41 -1.86
CA GLY A 6 -25.68 0.12 -2.45
C GLY A 6 -24.19 0.14 -2.80
N LEU A 7 -23.34 -0.38 -1.93
CA LEU A 7 -21.91 -0.48 -2.16
C LEU A 7 -21.57 -1.77 -2.92
N GLY A 8 -20.60 -1.67 -3.84
CA GLY A 8 -19.91 -2.83 -4.41
C GLY A 8 -18.63 -3.17 -3.60
N THR A 9 -17.66 -3.75 -4.28
CA THR A 9 -16.34 -4.00 -3.71
C THR A 9 -15.53 -2.70 -3.58
N ILE A 10 -14.43 -2.72 -2.83
CA ILE A 10 -13.49 -1.61 -2.80
C ILE A 10 -12.95 -1.41 -4.22
N HIS A 11 -13.12 -0.20 -4.77
CA HIS A 11 -12.65 0.15 -6.10
C HIS A 11 -11.14 0.43 -6.13
N HIS A 12 -10.66 1.25 -5.22
CA HIS A 12 -9.24 1.58 -5.08
C HIS A 12 -8.93 2.11 -3.69
N LEU A 13 -7.65 2.07 -3.36
CA LEU A 13 -7.07 2.74 -2.19
C LEU A 13 -6.08 3.78 -2.66
N ARG A 14 -5.85 4.79 -1.86
CA ARG A 14 -4.84 5.80 -2.12
C ARG A 14 -4.08 6.13 -0.84
N LEU A 15 -2.76 6.09 -0.90
CA LEU A 15 -1.88 6.41 0.21
C LEU A 15 -1.25 7.78 -0.01
N THR A 16 -1.19 8.58 1.04
CA THR A 16 -0.44 9.82 1.04
C THR A 16 0.99 9.51 1.51
N VAL A 17 1.97 9.90 0.71
CA VAL A 17 3.39 9.58 0.93
C VAL A 17 4.24 10.84 0.92
N THR A 18 5.46 10.76 1.47
CA THR A 18 6.38 11.88 1.55
C THR A 18 7.30 11.99 0.33
N ASP A 19 7.56 10.88 -0.36
CA ASP A 19 8.50 10.80 -1.47
C ASP A 19 7.99 9.80 -2.50
N ILE A 20 7.59 10.31 -3.68
CA ILE A 20 6.97 9.49 -4.72
C ILE A 20 7.93 8.46 -5.30
N GLU A 21 9.20 8.82 -5.53
CA GLU A 21 10.18 7.92 -6.13
C GLU A 21 10.47 6.73 -5.22
N ARG A 22 10.69 7.02 -3.94
CA ARG A 22 10.93 6.00 -2.93
C ARG A 22 9.73 5.08 -2.74
N SER A 23 8.55 5.63 -2.61
CA SER A 23 7.32 4.84 -2.41
C SER A 23 6.96 4.04 -3.66
N ARG A 24 7.05 4.65 -4.85
CA ARG A 24 6.83 3.94 -6.11
C ARG A 24 7.75 2.72 -6.23
N ALA A 25 9.05 2.89 -6.02
CA ALA A 25 10.01 1.79 -6.07
C ALA A 25 9.66 0.66 -5.09
N PHE A 26 9.26 1.01 -3.87
CA PHE A 26 8.85 0.02 -2.88
C PHE A 26 7.67 -0.83 -3.37
N TYR A 27 6.61 -0.21 -3.86
CA TYR A 27 5.41 -0.93 -4.30
C TYR A 27 5.62 -1.67 -5.62
N THR A 28 6.42 -1.16 -6.56
CA THR A 28 6.69 -1.85 -7.83
C THR A 28 7.72 -2.95 -7.67
N ASP A 29 8.88 -2.66 -7.09
CA ASP A 29 10.04 -3.57 -7.11
C ASP A 29 9.94 -4.67 -6.04
N LEU A 30 9.31 -4.38 -4.90
CA LEU A 30 9.14 -5.36 -3.84
C LEU A 30 7.79 -6.06 -3.90
N LEU A 31 6.69 -5.31 -4.06
CA LEU A 31 5.35 -5.86 -4.00
C LEU A 31 4.76 -6.20 -5.38
N GLY A 32 5.47 -5.87 -6.46
CA GLY A 32 5.12 -6.26 -7.81
C GLY A 32 3.87 -5.57 -8.37
N PHE A 33 3.60 -4.33 -7.94
CA PHE A 33 2.60 -3.49 -8.58
C PHE A 33 3.09 -2.99 -9.93
N GLU A 34 2.18 -2.79 -10.87
CA GLU A 34 2.46 -2.22 -12.18
C GLU A 34 1.87 -0.81 -12.27
N VAL A 35 2.64 0.14 -12.80
CA VAL A 35 2.15 1.50 -12.99
C VAL A 35 1.09 1.51 -14.09
N ALA A 36 -0.12 1.96 -13.75
CA ALA A 36 -1.25 2.09 -14.68
C ALA A 36 -1.40 3.52 -15.20
N VAL A 37 -1.25 4.50 -14.32
CA VAL A 37 -1.32 5.94 -14.65
C VAL A 37 -0.28 6.68 -13.82
N GLU A 38 0.48 7.56 -14.46
CA GLU A 38 1.39 8.47 -13.73
C GLU A 38 1.21 9.90 -14.20
N ALA A 39 1.50 10.83 -13.30
CA ALA A 39 1.53 12.24 -13.64
C ALA A 39 2.67 12.49 -14.65
N PRO A 40 2.44 13.32 -15.69
CA PRO A 40 3.51 13.72 -16.59
C PRO A 40 4.61 14.45 -15.81
N ALA A 41 5.84 14.31 -16.29
CA ALA A 41 6.99 15.05 -15.76
C ALA A 41 6.83 16.52 -16.15
N SER A 42 6.15 17.28 -15.31
CA SER A 42 5.96 18.73 -15.46
C SER A 42 6.38 19.42 -14.16
N ASP A 43 7.21 20.43 -14.30
CA ASP A 43 7.57 21.29 -13.18
C ASP A 43 6.46 22.29 -12.80
N ASP A 44 5.44 22.40 -13.65
CA ASP A 44 4.27 23.25 -13.44
C ASP A 44 3.01 22.42 -13.21
N PRO A 45 2.56 22.31 -11.96
CA PRO A 45 1.36 21.57 -11.62
C PRO A 45 0.09 22.06 -12.35
N GLU A 46 0.01 23.35 -12.69
CA GLU A 46 -1.16 23.91 -13.37
C GLU A 46 -1.22 23.54 -14.87
N SER A 47 -0.08 23.17 -15.45
CA SER A 47 0.00 22.71 -16.85
C SER A 47 -0.36 21.24 -17.04
N ASP A 48 -0.44 20.45 -15.93
CA ASP A 48 -0.78 19.05 -15.96
C ASP A 48 -2.31 18.84 -15.83
N PRO A 49 -3.01 18.37 -16.86
CA PRO A 49 -4.45 18.14 -16.77
C PRO A 49 -4.85 17.04 -15.78
N SER A 50 -3.92 16.19 -15.35
CA SER A 50 -4.16 15.19 -14.30
C SER A 50 -3.97 15.75 -12.89
N TYR A 51 -3.34 16.87 -12.75
CA TYR A 51 -3.26 17.65 -11.52
C TYR A 51 -4.59 18.30 -11.29
N PRO A 52 -5.36 18.36 -10.43
CA PRO A 52 -5.26 18.03 -9.03
C PRO A 52 -5.65 16.56 -8.68
N VAL A 53 -5.88 15.72 -9.66
CA VAL A 53 -6.29 14.33 -9.41
C VAL A 53 -5.11 13.50 -8.91
N LEU A 54 -3.99 13.52 -9.63
CA LEU A 54 -2.80 12.75 -9.28
C LEU A 54 -1.87 13.47 -8.31
N TRP A 55 -1.83 14.79 -8.30
CA TRP A 55 -0.96 15.59 -7.42
C TRP A 55 0.53 15.23 -7.55
N GLY A 56 0.98 14.94 -8.78
CA GLY A 56 2.32 14.44 -9.03
C GLY A 56 2.55 12.98 -8.63
N GLY A 57 1.48 12.25 -8.37
CA GLY A 57 1.52 10.86 -7.93
C GLY A 57 1.32 9.84 -9.04
N VAL A 58 1.02 8.63 -8.65
CA VAL A 58 0.88 7.47 -9.54
C VAL A 58 -0.31 6.61 -9.08
N VAL A 59 -0.97 5.98 -10.04
CA VAL A 59 -1.91 4.89 -9.79
C VAL A 59 -1.30 3.60 -10.31
N MET A 60 -1.24 2.61 -9.45
CA MET A 60 -0.67 1.29 -9.74
C MET A 60 -1.75 0.23 -9.68
N ALA A 61 -1.57 -0.84 -10.43
CA ALA A 61 -2.49 -1.97 -10.49
C ALA A 61 -1.79 -3.25 -10.03
N LYS A 62 -2.55 -4.13 -9.39
CA LYS A 62 -2.18 -5.51 -9.13
C LYS A 62 -3.43 -6.38 -9.11
N GLY A 63 -3.49 -7.36 -10.01
CA GLY A 63 -4.72 -8.16 -10.16
C GLY A 63 -5.93 -7.27 -10.42
N ASN A 64 -6.92 -7.35 -9.55
CA ASN A 64 -8.22 -6.69 -9.71
C ASN A 64 -8.32 -5.35 -8.97
N TYR A 65 -7.26 -4.83 -8.38
CA TYR A 65 -7.36 -3.63 -7.58
C TYR A 65 -6.29 -2.59 -7.91
N LEU A 66 -6.61 -1.36 -7.56
CA LEU A 66 -5.79 -0.18 -7.79
C LEU A 66 -5.29 0.39 -6.47
N LEU A 67 -4.04 0.82 -6.46
CA LEU A 67 -3.40 1.51 -5.35
C LEU A 67 -2.75 2.79 -5.88
N GLY A 68 -3.24 3.93 -5.40
CA GLY A 68 -2.67 5.23 -5.75
C GLY A 68 -1.68 5.72 -4.70
N LEU A 69 -0.69 6.48 -5.13
CA LEU A 69 0.23 7.22 -4.26
C LEU A 69 0.08 8.71 -4.51
N ARG A 70 -0.08 9.48 -3.44
CA ARG A 70 -0.22 10.94 -3.47
C ARG A 70 0.90 11.58 -2.66
N PRO A 71 1.90 12.23 -3.29
CA PRO A 71 3.12 12.69 -2.62
C PRO A 71 2.98 14.10 -2.04
N VAL A 72 2.01 14.32 -1.17
CA VAL A 72 1.73 15.64 -0.57
C VAL A 72 2.00 15.71 0.92
N ALA A 73 2.46 14.62 1.54
CA ALA A 73 2.85 14.63 2.94
C ALA A 73 4.13 15.47 3.13
N LYS A 74 4.26 16.08 4.28
CA LYS A 74 5.45 16.87 4.62
C LYS A 74 6.67 15.96 4.74
N LYS A 75 7.81 16.43 4.27
CA LYS A 75 9.08 15.72 4.47
C LYS A 75 9.31 15.45 5.96
N GLY A 76 9.64 14.19 6.30
CA GLY A 76 9.86 13.75 7.67
C GLY A 76 8.60 13.31 8.42
N ASP A 77 7.43 13.43 7.81
CA ASP A 77 6.20 12.85 8.36
C ASP A 77 6.25 11.31 8.25
N HIS A 78 5.49 10.65 9.10
CA HIS A 78 5.37 9.18 9.10
C HIS A 78 3.99 8.75 9.61
N PHE A 79 3.57 7.57 9.15
CA PHE A 79 2.29 6.99 9.52
C PHE A 79 2.26 6.57 11.00
N ASP A 80 1.10 6.73 11.61
CA ASP A 80 0.79 6.29 12.97
C ASP A 80 -0.60 5.65 12.98
N GLU A 81 -0.64 4.34 13.14
CA GLU A 81 -1.88 3.55 13.17
C GLU A 81 -2.76 3.82 14.40
N ASN A 82 -2.25 4.52 15.40
CA ASN A 82 -3.04 4.90 16.58
C ASN A 82 -3.89 6.15 16.35
N ARG A 83 -3.77 6.77 15.18
CA ARG A 83 -4.61 7.91 14.79
C ARG A 83 -5.87 7.44 14.09
N VAL A 84 -6.93 8.24 14.16
CA VAL A 84 -8.18 7.97 13.42
C VAL A 84 -7.91 7.89 11.92
N GLY A 85 -8.26 6.78 11.31
CA GLY A 85 -8.06 6.52 9.88
C GLY A 85 -7.81 5.04 9.62
N LEU A 86 -6.94 4.75 8.68
CA LEU A 86 -6.53 3.38 8.37
C LEU A 86 -5.60 2.86 9.47
N ASP A 87 -5.86 1.64 9.96
CA ASP A 87 -4.93 0.93 10.83
C ASP A 87 -3.82 0.26 10.01
N HIS A 88 -4.20 -0.57 9.06
CA HIS A 88 -3.26 -1.26 8.16
C HIS A 88 -3.95 -1.69 6.87
N LEU A 89 -3.14 -2.05 5.89
CA LEU A 89 -3.58 -2.62 4.63
C LEU A 89 -2.98 -4.02 4.49
N SER A 90 -3.82 -5.03 4.32
CA SER A 90 -3.39 -6.43 4.19
C SER A 90 -3.56 -6.93 2.76
N PHE A 91 -2.53 -7.62 2.26
CA PHE A 91 -2.54 -8.30 0.97
C PHE A 91 -2.55 -9.81 1.16
N SER A 92 -3.38 -10.51 0.39
CA SER A 92 -3.42 -11.97 0.42
C SER A 92 -2.22 -12.57 -0.30
N VAL A 93 -1.66 -13.63 0.29
CA VAL A 93 -0.69 -14.52 -0.34
C VAL A 93 -1.20 -15.97 -0.26
N GLU A 94 -0.69 -16.84 -1.12
CA GLU A 94 -1.28 -18.17 -1.33
C GLU A 94 -1.09 -19.13 -0.15
N SER A 95 0.01 -18.98 0.61
CA SER A 95 0.38 -20.00 1.59
C SER A 95 1.32 -19.47 2.68
N ARG A 96 1.49 -20.25 3.72
CA ARG A 96 2.52 -20.04 4.74
C ARG A 96 3.93 -20.01 4.13
N ALA A 97 4.19 -20.84 3.12
CA ALA A 97 5.48 -20.83 2.42
C ALA A 97 5.75 -19.49 1.74
N ALA A 98 4.71 -18.86 1.17
CA ALA A 98 4.82 -17.51 0.60
C ALA A 98 5.16 -16.45 1.66
N LEU A 99 4.65 -16.56 2.88
CA LEU A 99 5.05 -15.68 3.99
C LEU A 99 6.54 -15.86 4.35
N ASN A 100 7.03 -17.10 4.39
CA ASN A 100 8.44 -17.37 4.68
C ASN A 100 9.37 -16.80 3.60
N GLU A 101 8.98 -16.89 2.34
CA GLU A 101 9.72 -16.26 1.25
C GLU A 101 9.67 -14.72 1.34
N ALA A 102 8.53 -14.17 1.70
CA ALA A 102 8.39 -12.72 1.91
C ALA A 102 9.30 -12.22 3.03
N ILE A 103 9.45 -12.98 4.14
CA ILE A 103 10.40 -12.66 5.21
C ILE A 103 11.81 -12.49 4.66
N ARG A 104 12.26 -13.45 3.85
CA ARG A 104 13.59 -13.40 3.23
C ARG A 104 13.77 -12.14 2.39
N MET A 105 12.79 -11.84 1.54
CA MET A 105 12.83 -10.66 0.66
C MET A 105 12.79 -9.34 1.43
N LEU A 106 12.00 -9.25 2.51
CA LEU A 106 11.95 -8.07 3.37
C LEU A 106 13.28 -7.85 4.09
N ASP A 107 13.86 -8.92 4.64
CA ASP A 107 15.16 -8.86 5.35
C ASP A 107 16.31 -8.48 4.42
N GLU A 108 16.38 -9.04 3.21
CA GLU A 108 17.39 -8.70 2.20
C GLU A 108 17.35 -7.22 1.80
N ARG A 109 16.17 -6.61 1.87
CA ARG A 109 15.98 -5.18 1.54
C ARG A 109 15.98 -4.26 2.76
N GLY A 110 16.19 -4.81 3.95
CA GLY A 110 16.19 -4.04 5.19
C GLY A 110 14.84 -3.41 5.53
N VAL A 111 13.74 -4.01 5.09
CA VAL A 111 12.38 -3.52 5.36
C VAL A 111 11.97 -3.92 6.77
N PRO A 112 11.55 -2.96 7.62
CA PRO A 112 11.06 -3.27 8.97
C PRO A 112 9.83 -4.19 8.91
N ARG A 113 9.86 -5.26 9.68
CA ARG A 113 8.79 -6.24 9.78
C ARG A 113 8.63 -6.79 11.19
N GLY A 114 7.46 -7.34 11.48
CA GLY A 114 7.23 -8.18 12.66
C GLY A 114 7.44 -9.66 12.36
N GLU A 115 7.01 -10.49 13.29
CA GLU A 115 7.02 -11.94 13.16
C GLU A 115 5.68 -12.45 12.61
N VAL A 116 5.71 -13.61 11.96
CA VAL A 116 4.48 -14.29 11.55
C VAL A 116 3.69 -14.70 12.77
N ARG A 117 2.40 -14.38 12.77
CA ARG A 117 1.45 -14.82 13.80
C ARG A 117 0.37 -15.70 13.19
N GLU A 118 0.08 -16.79 13.86
CA GLU A 118 -1.06 -17.64 13.54
C GLU A 118 -2.29 -17.15 14.30
N LEU A 119 -3.33 -16.79 13.57
CA LEU A 119 -4.61 -16.37 14.11
C LEU A 119 -5.62 -17.51 13.85
N THR A 120 -5.54 -18.56 14.67
CA THR A 120 -6.27 -19.80 14.47
C THR A 120 -7.79 -19.62 14.46
N SER A 121 -8.31 -18.71 15.28
CA SER A 121 -9.74 -18.37 15.30
C SER A 121 -10.25 -17.74 14.01
N PHE A 122 -9.36 -17.20 13.19
CA PHE A 122 -9.67 -16.63 11.87
C PHE A 122 -9.22 -17.52 10.71
N GLY A 123 -8.49 -18.60 10.99
CA GLY A 123 -7.97 -19.51 9.96
C GLY A 123 -6.87 -18.94 9.09
N ILE A 124 -6.09 -17.97 9.62
CA ILE A 124 -5.07 -17.25 8.86
C ILE A 124 -3.74 -17.13 9.60
N CYS A 125 -2.68 -16.89 8.80
CA CYS A 125 -1.39 -16.40 9.28
C CYS A 125 -1.16 -14.98 8.75
N VAL A 126 -0.55 -14.13 9.56
CA VAL A 126 -0.28 -12.74 9.19
C VAL A 126 1.19 -12.37 9.41
N LEU A 127 1.74 -11.56 8.51
CA LEU A 127 3.08 -10.99 8.60
C LEU A 127 3.00 -9.47 8.44
N PRO A 128 3.15 -8.69 9.54
CA PRO A 128 3.16 -7.24 9.44
C PRO A 128 4.53 -6.73 8.99
N PHE A 129 4.54 -5.64 8.22
CA PHE A 129 5.73 -4.93 7.77
C PHE A 129 5.42 -3.46 7.53
N ARG A 130 6.44 -2.65 7.24
CA ARG A 130 6.30 -1.22 7.06
C ARG A 130 6.76 -0.77 5.69
N ASP A 131 6.02 0.17 5.10
CA ASP A 131 6.48 0.87 3.91
C ASP A 131 7.49 1.99 4.25
N PRO A 132 8.04 2.72 3.26
CA PRO A 132 9.01 3.77 3.53
C PRO A 132 8.53 4.93 4.41
N ASP A 133 7.23 5.17 4.48
CA ASP A 133 6.62 6.20 5.34
C ASP A 133 6.04 5.62 6.64
N ASN A 134 6.47 4.41 7.01
CA ASN A 134 5.98 3.67 8.17
C ASN A 134 4.52 3.25 8.07
N ILE A 135 3.93 3.27 6.89
CA ILE A 135 2.56 2.76 6.71
C ILE A 135 2.54 1.28 7.06
N GLN A 136 1.62 0.90 7.94
CA GLN A 136 1.48 -0.49 8.36
C GLN A 136 0.84 -1.32 7.25
N LEU A 137 1.59 -2.29 6.79
CA LEU A 137 1.18 -3.27 5.80
C LEU A 137 1.20 -4.67 6.41
N GLU A 138 0.48 -5.57 5.78
CA GLU A 138 0.40 -6.96 6.23
C GLU A 138 0.27 -7.91 5.05
N LEU A 139 0.90 -9.06 5.14
CA LEU A 139 0.59 -10.19 4.27
C LEU A 139 -0.24 -11.20 5.05
N THR A 140 -1.29 -11.72 4.44
CA THR A 140 -2.20 -12.71 5.03
C THR A 140 -2.26 -13.95 4.17
N SER A 141 -2.00 -15.11 4.78
CA SER A 141 -2.18 -16.41 4.14
C SER A 141 -3.24 -17.24 4.87
N PRO A 142 -3.80 -18.28 4.23
CA PRO A 142 -4.45 -19.36 4.98
C PRO A 142 -3.47 -19.99 5.99
N LEU A 143 -4.05 -20.70 7.01
CA LEU A 143 -3.28 -21.53 7.94
C LEU A 143 -2.56 -22.66 7.22
#